data_6bf73b911960dcc5acb473e20b30d1c7
#
_entry.id   6bf73b911960dcc5acb473e20b30d1c7
#
_cell.length_a   1.000
_cell.length_b   1.000
_cell.length_c   1.000
_cell.angle_alpha   90.00
_cell.angle_beta   90.00
_cell.angle_gamma   90.00
#
_symmetry.space_group_name_H-M   'P 1'
#
loop_
_entity.id
_entity.type
_entity.pdbx_description
1 polymer ?
#
loop_
_entity_poly.entity_id
_entity_poly.type
_entity_poly.pdbx_seq_one_letter_code
_entity_poly.pdbx_strand_id
1 'polypeptide(L)' 'AMEGKVWLIKMTVDELVVYQNNHIISNVIPVGNRMEVRVVSDDKPAADAISTPPTLEDAYLYEFNSDWRTA' A
#
# COMPACT_ATOMS: atom_id res chain seq x y z
N ALA A 1 -0.25 11.18 12.55
CA ALA A 1 0.92 11.13 11.69
C ALA A 1 0.90 9.87 10.83
N MET A 2 1.58 9.93 9.70
CA MET A 2 1.56 8.82 8.73
C MET A 2 2.67 7.79 8.94
N GLU A 3 3.61 8.05 9.85
CA GLU A 3 4.68 7.08 10.13
C GLU A 3 4.08 5.76 10.61
N GLY A 4 4.64 4.67 10.09
CA GLY A 4 4.16 3.34 10.44
C GLY A 4 2.92 2.90 9.69
N LYS A 5 2.49 3.65 8.67
CA LYS A 5 1.30 3.33 7.90
C LYS A 5 1.58 3.05 6.43
N VAL A 6 2.83 3.12 6.01
CA VAL A 6 3.19 2.87 4.61
C VAL A 6 4.21 1.75 4.53
N TRP A 7 3.97 0.81 3.63
CA TRP A 7 4.69 -0.45 3.56
C TRP A 7 5.05 -0.80 2.13
N LEU A 8 6.18 -1.46 1.95
CA LEU A 8 6.59 -2.00 0.65
C LEU A 8 6.48 -3.52 0.70
N ILE A 9 5.85 -4.09 -0.31
CA ILE A 9 5.69 -5.54 -0.44
C ILE A 9 6.00 -5.93 -1.88
N LYS A 10 6.80 -6.97 -2.07
CA LYS A 10 7.04 -7.54 -3.40
C LYS A 10 6.07 -8.67 -3.63
N MET A 11 5.39 -8.66 -4.77
CA MET A 11 4.40 -9.67 -5.09
C MET A 11 4.31 -9.87 -6.61
N THR A 12 3.68 -10.96 -7.01
CA THR A 12 3.40 -11.20 -8.41
C THR A 12 2.23 -10.34 -8.87
N VAL A 13 2.05 -10.22 -10.19
CA VAL A 13 0.92 -9.49 -10.76
C VAL A 13 -0.41 -10.11 -10.30
N ASP A 14 -0.48 -11.44 -10.28
CA ASP A 14 -1.69 -12.14 -9.87
C ASP A 14 -2.05 -11.85 -8.41
N GLU A 15 -1.03 -11.83 -7.55
CA GLU A 15 -1.23 -11.48 -6.14
C GLU A 15 -1.71 -10.04 -6.00
N LEU A 16 -1.16 -9.14 -6.80
CA LEU A 16 -1.53 -7.72 -6.75
C LEU A 16 -3.01 -7.51 -7.11
N VAL A 17 -3.49 -8.23 -8.13
CA VAL A 17 -4.88 -8.13 -8.57
C VAL A 17 -5.85 -8.43 -7.42
N VAL A 18 -5.53 -9.45 -6.63
CA VAL A 18 -6.35 -9.81 -5.46
C VAL A 18 -6.15 -8.82 -4.33
N TYR A 19 -4.89 -8.46 -4.08
CA TYR A 19 -4.51 -7.63 -2.94
C TYR A 19 -5.16 -6.24 -2.97
N GLN A 20 -5.25 -5.65 -4.16
CA GLN A 20 -5.79 -4.30 -4.32
C GLN A 20 -7.27 -4.19 -3.94
N ASN A 21 -7.97 -5.30 -3.84
CA ASN A 21 -9.39 -5.29 -3.50
C ASN A 21 -9.62 -4.89 -2.04
N ASN A 22 -8.64 -5.14 -1.16
CA ASN A 22 -8.80 -4.91 0.28
C ASN A 22 -7.76 -3.94 0.86
N HIS A 23 -6.92 -3.35 0.01
CA HIS A 23 -5.82 -2.50 0.49
C HIS A 23 -5.71 -1.25 -0.38
N ILE A 24 -5.21 -0.19 0.24
CA ILE A 24 -4.93 1.06 -0.47
C ILE A 24 -3.54 0.94 -1.09
N ILE A 25 -3.47 1.02 -2.40
CA ILE A 25 -2.20 0.95 -3.14
C ILE A 25 -1.87 2.35 -3.65
N SER A 26 -0.73 2.89 -3.24
CA SER A 26 -0.32 4.23 -3.68
C SER A 26 0.65 4.21 -4.85
N ASN A 27 1.36 3.12 -5.04
CA ASN A 27 2.29 3.01 -6.17
C ASN A 27 2.65 1.57 -6.45
N VAL A 28 3.00 1.28 -7.71
CA VAL A 28 3.44 -0.05 -8.14
C VAL A 28 4.61 0.13 -9.07
N ILE A 29 5.73 -0.52 -8.78
CA ILE A 29 6.95 -0.44 -9.58
C ILE A 29 7.39 -1.85 -9.97
N PRO A 30 7.57 -2.14 -11.27
CA PRO A 30 8.11 -3.43 -11.69
C PRO A 30 9.56 -3.59 -11.23
N VAL A 31 9.87 -4.75 -10.63
CA VAL A 31 11.23 -5.08 -10.20
C VAL A 31 11.48 -6.53 -10.61
N GLY A 32 12.24 -6.74 -11.69
CA GLY A 32 12.44 -8.07 -12.24
C GLY A 32 11.11 -8.66 -12.69
N ASN A 33 10.78 -9.86 -12.21
CA ASN A 33 9.53 -10.52 -12.56
C ASN A 33 8.44 -10.31 -11.51
N ARG A 34 8.65 -9.38 -10.57
CA ARG A 34 7.68 -9.07 -9.53
C ARG A 34 7.33 -7.60 -9.54
N MET A 35 6.37 -7.24 -8.71
CA MET A 35 5.96 -5.86 -8.50
C MET A 35 6.32 -5.46 -7.08
N GLU A 36 6.94 -4.29 -6.93
CA GLU A 36 7.11 -3.67 -5.63
C GLU A 36 5.91 -2.75 -5.41
N VAL A 37 5.10 -3.11 -4.43
CA VAL A 37 3.81 -2.45 -4.20
C VAL A 37 3.90 -1.62 -2.93
N ARG A 38 3.49 -0.36 -3.06
CA ARG A 38 3.46 0.57 -1.94
C ARG A 38 2.05 0.58 -1.36
N VAL A 39 1.92 0.09 -0.13
CA VAL A 39 0.62 -0.12 0.51
C VAL A 39 0.45 0.84 1.68
N VAL A 40 -0.72 1.46 1.77
CA VAL A 40 -1.07 2.32 2.90
C VAL A 40 -2.00 1.55 3.81
N SER A 41 -1.56 1.27 5.04
CA SER A 41 -2.33 0.45 5.98
C SER A 41 -1.95 0.81 7.42
N ASP A 42 -2.96 0.87 8.30
CA ASP A 42 -2.71 1.13 9.72
C ASP A 42 -1.85 0.03 10.35
N ASP A 43 -2.10 -1.21 9.95
CA ASP A 43 -1.39 -2.37 10.47
C ASP A 43 -0.44 -2.94 9.41
N LYS A 44 0.59 -3.66 9.86
CA LYS A 44 1.52 -4.33 8.97
C LYS A 44 0.74 -5.33 8.11
N PRO A 45 0.68 -5.12 6.79
CA PRO A 45 -0.24 -5.88 5.94
C PRO A 45 0.23 -7.30 5.61
N ALA A 46 1.50 -7.59 5.77
CA ALA A 46 2.05 -8.91 5.49
C ALA A 46 3.32 -9.09 6.29
N ALA A 47 3.69 -10.35 6.57
CA ALA A 47 4.86 -10.64 7.39
C ALA A 47 6.15 -10.09 6.78
N ASP A 48 6.25 -10.05 5.46
CA ASP A 48 7.43 -9.56 4.75
C ASP A 48 7.34 -8.09 4.34
N ALA A 49 6.29 -7.39 4.78
CA ALA A 49 6.15 -5.95 4.49
C ALA A 49 7.25 -5.15 5.20
N ILE A 50 7.81 -4.19 4.49
CA ILE A 50 8.87 -3.34 5.01
C ILE A 50 8.32 -1.92 5.15
N SER A 51 8.44 -1.36 6.35
CA SER A 51 8.00 0.02 6.60
C SER A 51 8.84 0.99 5.79
N THR A 52 8.19 2.00 5.23
CA THR A 52 8.87 3.04 4.45
C THR A 52 8.31 4.41 4.86
N PRO A 53 9.12 5.48 4.77
CA PRO A 53 8.63 6.81 5.10
C PRO A 53 7.46 7.21 4.20
N PRO A 54 6.42 7.81 4.76
CA PRO A 54 5.26 8.21 3.97
C PRO A 54 5.56 9.41 3.06
N THR A 55 4.80 9.50 1.98
CA THR A 55 4.84 10.66 1.09
C THR A 55 3.51 11.41 1.22
N LEU A 56 3.46 12.58 0.60
CA LEU A 56 2.24 13.37 0.60
C LEU A 56 1.11 12.63 -0.11
N GLU A 57 1.44 11.92 -1.17
CA GLU A 57 0.45 11.12 -1.89
C GLU A 57 -0.13 10.01 -1.02
N ASP A 58 0.70 9.35 -0.22
CA ASP A 58 0.24 8.32 0.71
C ASP A 58 -0.77 8.89 1.70
N ALA A 59 -0.47 10.06 2.25
CA ALA A 59 -1.35 10.72 3.21
C ALA A 59 -2.68 11.10 2.56
N TYR A 60 -2.62 11.63 1.36
CA TYR A 60 -3.81 12.01 0.62
C TYR A 60 -4.72 10.80 0.36
N LEU A 61 -4.15 9.73 -0.12
CA LEU A 61 -4.92 8.51 -0.41
C LEU A 61 -5.49 7.90 0.85
N TYR A 62 -4.75 7.95 1.95
CA TYR A 62 -5.23 7.43 3.23
C TYR A 62 -6.50 8.15 3.66
N GLU A 63 -6.48 9.48 3.66
CA GLU A 63 -7.63 10.26 4.09
C GLU A 63 -8.79 10.18 3.09
N PHE A 64 -8.49 10.25 1.81
CA PHE A 64 -9.52 10.20 0.77
C PHE A 64 -10.27 8.87 0.78
N ASN A 65 -9.55 7.77 0.91
CA ASN A 65 -10.19 6.46 0.95
C ASN A 65 -10.98 6.25 2.22
N SER A 66 -10.52 6.78 3.35
CA SER A 66 -11.26 6.72 4.60
C SER A 66 -12.59 7.44 4.48
N ASP A 67 -12.57 8.66 3.93
CA ASP A 67 -13.78 9.45 3.71
C ASP A 67 -14.72 8.73 2.76
N TRP A 68 -14.19 8.18 1.69
CA TRP A 68 -14.97 7.48 0.70
C TRP A 68 -15.68 6.27 1.30
N ARG A 69 -15.00 5.53 2.16
CA ARG A 69 -15.55 4.32 2.77
C ARG A 69 -16.60 4.63 3.84
N THR A 70 -16.53 5.79 4.46
CA THR A 70 -17.49 6.19 5.47
C THR A 70 -18.70 6.89 4.87
N ALA A 71 -18.58 7.32 3.65
CA ALA A 71 -19.70 7.93 2.92
C ALA A 71 -20.61 6.85 2.35
#